data_29207d7515187ee5d8f073e4df777d17
#
_entry.id   29207d7515187ee5d8f073e4df777d17
#
_cell.length_a   1.000
_cell.length_b   1.000
_cell.length_c   1.000
_cell.angle_alpha   90.00
_cell.angle_beta   90.00
_cell.angle_gamma   90.00
#
_symmetry.space_group_name_H-M   'P 1'
#
loop_
_entity.id
_entity.type
_entity.pdbx_description
1 polymer ?
#
loop_
_entity_poly.entity_id
_entity_poly.type
_entity_poly.pdbx_seq_one_letter_code
_entity_poly.pdbx_strand_id
1 'polypeptide(L)'
;MREGLEENNFLVPMVVEQTGRGERGYDIYSRLLVDRIVFIGTPIDDTISNLVIAQLLFLQMXDPKKDIHLYINSPGGSITAGLAVYDTMQFLTCDVNTYCIGQAASMGAVLLSAGTKGKRYALPNARIMIHQPWGGAQGNASDIEIQAAEIQRLKGSLNEILAEHTGQKLKKIVEDSDRDYFMSSEEAKDYGLVDDVVKSRKEVAGLKGEKKNK
;
A
#
# COMPACT_ATOMS: atom_id res chain seq x y z
N MET A 1 21.43 3.25 36.25
CA MET A 1 20.14 2.56 35.93
C MET A 1 20.09 2.37 34.41
N ARG A 2 20.16 1.14 33.96
CA ARG A 2 19.99 0.85 32.53
C ARG A 2 18.48 0.69 32.28
N GLU A 3 17.88 1.68 31.64
CA GLU A 3 16.53 1.53 31.13
C GLU A 3 16.58 0.45 30.05
N GLY A 4 15.92 -0.67 30.36
CA GLY A 4 15.82 -1.76 29.39
C GLY A 4 14.97 -1.31 28.21
N LEU A 5 15.60 -1.28 27.03
CA LEU A 5 14.86 -1.24 25.79
C LEU A 5 14.06 -2.55 25.73
N GLU A 6 12.76 -2.46 25.97
CA GLU A 6 11.87 -3.59 25.68
C GLU A 6 11.91 -3.79 24.16
N GLU A 7 12.73 -4.73 23.72
CA GLU A 7 12.64 -5.23 22.35
C GLU A 7 11.27 -5.90 22.22
N ASN A 8 10.36 -5.25 21.52
CA ASN A 8 9.11 -5.88 21.09
C ASN A 8 9.49 -7.02 20.13
N ASN A 9 9.80 -8.16 20.69
CA ASN A 9 10.05 -9.39 19.94
C ASN A 9 8.72 -9.87 19.37
N PHE A 10 8.36 -9.38 18.18
CA PHE A 10 7.24 -9.93 17.42
C PHE A 10 7.57 -11.38 17.07
N LEU A 11 6.87 -12.30 17.73
CA LEU A 11 7.02 -13.72 17.42
C LEU A 11 6.35 -14.00 16.08
N VAL A 12 7.17 -14.17 15.03
CA VAL A 12 6.66 -14.56 13.71
C VAL A 12 6.44 -16.06 13.71
N PRO A 13 5.19 -16.55 13.52
CA PRO A 13 4.92 -17.99 13.54
C PRO A 13 5.63 -18.72 12.40
N MET A 14 6.08 -19.95 12.71
CA MET A 14 6.63 -20.88 11.72
C MET A 14 5.55 -21.87 11.32
N VAL A 15 5.51 -22.22 10.03
CA VAL A 15 4.62 -23.24 9.48
C VAL A 15 5.47 -24.32 8.81
N VAL A 16 5.04 -25.59 8.90
CA VAL A 16 5.72 -26.72 8.26
C VAL A 16 4.77 -27.34 7.25
N GLU A 17 5.21 -27.47 6.02
CA GLU A 17 4.47 -28.15 4.95
C GLU A 17 5.11 -29.50 4.64
N GLN A 18 4.26 -30.53 4.47
CA GLN A 18 4.67 -31.82 3.94
C GLN A 18 4.72 -31.73 2.42
N THR A 19 5.86 -32.06 1.84
CA THR A 19 6.03 -32.10 0.38
C THR A 19 6.43 -33.50 -0.03
N GLY A 20 6.39 -33.80 -1.31
CA GLY A 20 6.85 -35.10 -1.83
C GLY A 20 8.34 -35.35 -1.60
N ARG A 21 9.10 -34.37 -1.15
CA ARG A 21 10.54 -34.45 -0.86
C ARG A 21 10.88 -34.28 0.63
N GLY A 22 9.83 -34.33 1.49
CA GLY A 22 9.99 -34.19 2.95
C GLY A 22 9.34 -32.92 3.49
N GLU A 23 9.66 -32.58 4.73
CA GLU A 23 9.13 -31.41 5.41
C GLU A 23 9.90 -30.15 5.01
N ARG A 24 9.17 -29.06 4.86
CA ARG A 24 9.75 -27.73 4.59
C ARG A 24 9.16 -26.69 5.52
N GLY A 25 10.02 -26.02 6.28
CA GLY A 25 9.62 -24.95 7.19
C GLY A 25 9.67 -23.57 6.54
N TYR A 26 8.71 -22.73 6.88
CA TYR A 26 8.65 -21.33 6.47
C TYR A 26 8.22 -20.49 7.67
N ASP A 27 8.69 -19.25 7.78
CA ASP A 27 7.95 -18.28 8.56
C ASP A 27 6.67 -17.90 7.79
N ILE A 28 5.66 -17.35 8.50
CA ILE A 28 4.35 -17.10 7.89
C ILE A 28 4.43 -16.14 6.69
N TYR A 29 5.27 -15.10 6.75
CA TYR A 29 5.40 -14.15 5.65
C TYR A 29 6.07 -14.78 4.43
N SER A 30 7.11 -15.58 4.63
CA SER A 30 7.77 -16.35 3.55
C SER A 30 6.77 -17.33 2.91
N ARG A 31 5.91 -17.94 3.72
CA ARG A 31 4.88 -18.85 3.19
C ARG A 31 3.85 -18.10 2.33
N LEU A 32 3.39 -16.94 2.81
CA LEU A 32 2.46 -16.10 2.03
C LEU A 32 3.10 -15.63 0.72
N LEU A 33 4.39 -15.31 0.76
CA LEU A 33 5.14 -14.88 -0.44
C LEU A 33 5.14 -15.96 -1.54
N VAL A 34 5.15 -17.25 -1.19
CA VAL A 34 5.01 -18.35 -2.16
C VAL A 34 3.70 -18.20 -2.96
N ASP A 35 2.64 -17.73 -2.31
CA ASP A 35 1.35 -17.45 -2.95
C ASP A 35 1.24 -16.03 -3.50
N ARG A 36 2.40 -15.35 -3.63
CA ARG A 36 2.53 -14.00 -4.21
C ARG A 36 1.81 -12.93 -3.39
N ILE A 37 1.71 -13.15 -2.07
CA ILE A 37 1.07 -12.22 -1.13
C ILE A 37 2.16 -11.43 -0.40
N VAL A 38 2.09 -10.11 -0.50
CA VAL A 38 2.95 -9.15 0.19
C VAL A 38 2.10 -8.35 1.17
N PHE A 39 2.65 -8.01 2.32
CA PHE A 39 1.89 -7.37 3.40
C PHE A 39 2.56 -6.05 3.83
N ILE A 40 1.77 -4.98 3.88
CA ILE A 40 2.14 -3.74 4.55
C ILE A 40 1.20 -3.61 5.76
N GLY A 41 1.66 -4.07 6.92
CA GLY A 41 0.85 -4.15 8.14
C GLY A 41 1.29 -3.19 9.25
N THR A 42 2.15 -2.21 8.93
CA THR A 42 2.77 -1.31 9.90
C THR A 42 2.86 0.10 9.30
N PRO A 43 3.30 1.11 10.07
CA PRO A 43 3.73 2.36 9.47
C PRO A 43 4.82 2.13 8.42
N ILE A 44 4.83 2.98 7.39
CA ILE A 44 5.75 2.87 6.25
C ILE A 44 7.01 3.68 6.56
N ASP A 45 8.12 2.97 6.69
CA ASP A 45 9.45 3.55 6.84
C ASP A 45 10.41 2.95 5.81
N ASP A 46 11.67 3.34 5.82
CA ASP A 46 12.67 2.88 4.86
C ASP A 46 12.88 1.36 4.95
N THR A 47 12.83 0.78 6.14
CA THR A 47 13.00 -0.66 6.34
C THR A 47 11.86 -1.45 5.68
N ILE A 48 10.63 -1.06 5.98
CA ILE A 48 9.43 -1.70 5.42
C ILE A 48 9.39 -1.50 3.90
N SER A 49 9.68 -0.28 3.43
CA SER A 49 9.73 0.03 2.01
C SER A 49 10.71 -0.90 1.26
N ASN A 50 11.95 -1.00 1.75
CA ASN A 50 12.97 -1.82 1.12
C ASN A 50 12.58 -3.30 1.10
N LEU A 51 11.97 -3.81 2.18
CA LEU A 51 11.46 -5.19 2.23
C LEU A 51 10.35 -5.44 1.21
N VAL A 52 9.40 -4.53 1.11
CA VAL A 52 8.29 -4.64 0.14
C VAL A 52 8.84 -4.60 -1.29
N ILE A 53 9.73 -3.65 -1.59
CA ILE A 53 10.37 -3.51 -2.90
C ILE A 53 11.10 -4.80 -3.29
N ALA A 54 11.90 -5.35 -2.37
CA ALA A 54 12.63 -6.60 -2.63
C ALA A 54 11.68 -7.76 -2.95
N GLN A 55 10.57 -7.87 -2.21
CA GLN A 55 9.55 -8.87 -2.45
C GLN A 55 8.86 -8.68 -3.81
N LEU A 56 8.50 -7.45 -4.16
CA LEU A 56 7.85 -7.14 -5.45
C LEU A 56 8.77 -7.53 -6.62
N LEU A 57 10.04 -7.13 -6.56
CA LEU A 57 11.03 -7.44 -7.59
C LEU A 57 11.26 -8.96 -7.69
N PHE A 58 11.38 -9.65 -6.57
CA PHE A 58 11.52 -11.09 -6.52
C PHE A 58 10.32 -11.80 -7.19
N LEU A 59 9.12 -11.37 -6.87
CA LEU A 59 7.89 -11.98 -7.43
C LEU A 59 7.80 -11.76 -8.94
N GLN A 60 8.18 -10.58 -9.43
CA GLN A 60 8.23 -10.36 -10.87
C GLN A 60 9.24 -11.28 -11.56
N MET A 61 10.41 -11.42 -10.99
CA MET A 61 11.41 -12.35 -11.52
C MET A 61 10.93 -13.79 -11.55
N UNK A 62 9.96 -14.17 -10.46
CA UNK A 62 9.55 -15.19 -10.38
C UNK A 62 8.79 -15.52 -11.28
N ASP A 63 7.71 -14.92 -11.72
CA ASP A 63 6.73 -15.12 -12.80
C ASP A 63 6.10 -13.76 -13.17
N PRO A 64 6.54 -13.12 -14.25
CA PRO A 64 6.02 -11.79 -14.63
C PRO A 64 4.60 -11.81 -15.20
N LYS A 65 3.98 -12.97 -15.35
CA LYS A 65 2.61 -13.09 -15.91
C LYS A 65 1.55 -13.25 -14.81
N LYS A 66 1.97 -13.51 -13.58
CA LYS A 66 1.04 -13.71 -12.48
C LYS A 66 0.91 -12.47 -11.61
N ASP A 67 -0.31 -12.16 -11.21
CA ASP A 67 -0.62 -11.04 -10.33
C ASP A 67 0.14 -11.15 -9.00
N ILE A 68 0.49 -10.01 -8.44
CA ILE A 68 0.95 -9.87 -7.06
C ILE A 68 -0.24 -9.36 -6.23
N HIS A 69 -0.35 -9.81 -4.99
CA HIS A 69 -1.42 -9.44 -4.07
C HIS A 69 -0.84 -8.65 -2.89
N LEU A 70 -1.02 -7.34 -2.89
CA LEU A 70 -0.50 -6.44 -1.86
C LEU A 70 -1.63 -6.09 -0.87
N TYR A 71 -1.52 -6.61 0.35
CA TYR A 71 -2.46 -6.35 1.44
C TYR A 71 -1.96 -5.18 2.28
N ILE A 72 -2.83 -4.20 2.53
CA ILE A 72 -2.47 -2.95 3.21
C ILE A 72 -3.34 -2.79 4.46
N ASN A 73 -2.67 -2.69 5.61
CA ASN A 73 -3.25 -2.31 6.90
C ASN A 73 -2.27 -1.35 7.57
N SER A 74 -2.29 -0.10 7.13
CA SER A 74 -1.23 0.86 7.46
C SER A 74 -1.79 2.26 7.70
N PRO A 75 -1.30 2.97 8.72
CA PRO A 75 -1.62 4.39 8.92
C PRO A 75 -0.87 5.32 7.97
N GLY A 76 -0.02 4.79 7.08
CA GLY A 76 0.87 5.58 6.24
C GLY A 76 2.25 5.72 6.85
N GLY A 77 2.96 6.78 6.52
CA GLY A 77 4.31 7.01 7.04
C GLY A 77 5.14 7.88 6.12
N SER A 78 6.43 7.56 6.02
CA SER A 78 7.40 8.33 5.23
C SER A 78 6.98 8.44 3.76
N ILE A 79 6.92 9.66 3.25
CA ILE A 79 6.53 9.93 1.87
C ILE A 79 7.54 9.32 0.90
N THR A 80 8.84 9.56 1.13
CA THR A 80 9.89 9.06 0.23
C THR A 80 9.94 7.53 0.22
N ALA A 81 9.77 6.89 1.38
CA ALA A 81 9.68 5.44 1.49
C ALA A 81 8.46 4.91 0.72
N GLY A 82 7.30 5.56 0.88
CA GLY A 82 6.09 5.19 0.17
C GLY A 82 6.19 5.41 -1.34
N LEU A 83 6.79 6.51 -1.78
CA LEU A 83 6.99 6.77 -3.21
C LEU A 83 7.94 5.75 -3.85
N ALA A 84 8.93 5.24 -3.11
CA ALA A 84 9.81 4.18 -3.60
C ALA A 84 9.00 2.89 -3.88
N VAL A 85 8.06 2.54 -3.00
CA VAL A 85 7.15 1.40 -3.24
C VAL A 85 6.22 1.70 -4.42
N TYR A 86 5.65 2.90 -4.47
CA TYR A 86 4.77 3.34 -5.55
C TYR A 86 5.45 3.20 -6.92
N ASP A 87 6.62 3.80 -7.06
CA ASP A 87 7.38 3.75 -8.32
C ASP A 87 7.70 2.30 -8.70
N THR A 88 8.06 1.46 -7.71
CA THR A 88 8.31 0.03 -7.96
C THR A 88 7.03 -0.64 -8.49
N MET A 89 5.87 -0.40 -7.86
CA MET A 89 4.60 -0.97 -8.33
C MET A 89 4.32 -0.59 -9.79
N GLN A 90 4.57 0.68 -10.17
CA GLN A 90 4.35 1.16 -11.55
C GLN A 90 5.41 0.61 -12.53
N PHE A 91 6.62 0.32 -12.05
CA PHE A 91 7.73 -0.21 -12.86
C PHE A 91 7.54 -1.69 -13.23
N LEU A 92 6.79 -2.46 -12.42
CA LEU A 92 6.56 -3.88 -12.68
C LEU A 92 5.72 -4.10 -13.93
N THR A 93 5.93 -5.24 -14.60
CA THR A 93 5.11 -5.64 -15.75
C THR A 93 3.92 -6.52 -15.36
N CYS A 94 3.96 -7.14 -14.19
CA CYS A 94 2.82 -7.92 -13.67
C CYS A 94 1.85 -7.01 -12.92
N ASP A 95 0.58 -7.37 -12.94
CA ASP A 95 -0.46 -6.62 -12.24
C ASP A 95 -0.29 -6.73 -10.72
N VAL A 96 -0.50 -5.62 -10.03
CA VAL A 96 -0.50 -5.56 -8.56
C VAL A 96 -1.94 -5.32 -8.08
N ASN A 97 -2.53 -6.35 -7.49
CA ASN A 97 -3.85 -6.26 -6.86
C ASN A 97 -3.66 -5.70 -5.45
N THR A 98 -4.36 -4.65 -5.09
CA THR A 98 -4.27 -4.05 -3.75
C THR A 98 -5.53 -4.33 -2.94
N TYR A 99 -5.35 -4.55 -1.63
CA TYR A 99 -6.45 -4.88 -0.72
C TYR A 99 -6.30 -4.07 0.57
N CYS A 100 -7.30 -3.26 0.89
CA CYS A 100 -7.34 -2.60 2.19
C CYS A 100 -8.03 -3.52 3.21
N ILE A 101 -7.29 -3.87 4.27
CA ILE A 101 -7.84 -4.56 5.44
C ILE A 101 -7.55 -3.68 6.67
N GLY A 102 -8.57 -3.46 7.50
CA GLY A 102 -8.43 -2.53 8.64
C GLY A 102 -8.37 -1.08 8.19
N GLN A 103 -7.20 -0.61 7.78
CA GLN A 103 -7.08 0.77 7.30
C GLN A 103 -6.01 0.95 6.22
N ALA A 104 -6.22 1.94 5.39
CA ALA A 104 -5.20 2.47 4.48
C ALA A 104 -5.28 4.00 4.58
N ALA A 105 -4.36 4.61 5.30
CA ALA A 105 -4.36 6.04 5.55
C ALA A 105 -3.09 6.69 4.98
N SER A 106 -3.22 7.93 4.51
CA SER A 106 -2.07 8.73 4.06
C SER A 106 -1.32 8.00 2.93
N MET A 107 -0.02 7.75 3.06
CA MET A 107 0.74 6.95 2.06
C MET A 107 0.13 5.57 1.83
N GLY A 108 -0.53 4.97 2.84
CA GLY A 108 -1.25 3.71 2.66
C GLY A 108 -2.40 3.82 1.66
N ALA A 109 -3.12 4.94 1.67
CA ALA A 109 -4.19 5.20 0.70
C ALA A 109 -3.63 5.44 -0.72
N VAL A 110 -2.49 6.11 -0.82
CA VAL A 110 -1.79 6.30 -2.10
C VAL A 110 -1.42 4.93 -2.70
N LEU A 111 -0.77 4.07 -1.92
CA LEU A 111 -0.38 2.72 -2.38
C LEU A 111 -1.61 1.86 -2.72
N LEU A 112 -2.69 1.98 -1.95
CA LEU A 112 -3.94 1.26 -2.25
C LEU A 112 -4.48 1.66 -3.62
N SER A 113 -4.56 2.97 -3.89
CA SER A 113 -5.08 3.50 -5.15
C SER A 113 -4.17 3.19 -6.35
N ALA A 114 -2.88 2.95 -6.09
CA ALA A 114 -1.84 2.70 -7.10
C ALA A 114 -1.86 1.27 -7.67
N GLY A 115 -2.71 0.40 -7.15
CA GLY A 115 -2.89 -0.94 -7.72
C GLY A 115 -3.40 -0.90 -9.14
N THR A 116 -3.28 -2.01 -9.85
CA THR A 116 -3.76 -2.14 -11.24
C THR A 116 -5.26 -1.85 -11.29
N LYS A 117 -5.67 -0.96 -12.17
CA LYS A 117 -7.06 -0.53 -12.32
C LYS A 117 -7.98 -1.73 -12.56
N GLY A 118 -9.07 -1.81 -11.81
CA GLY A 118 -9.99 -2.95 -11.82
C GLY A 118 -9.58 -4.06 -10.86
N LYS A 119 -8.46 -3.89 -10.12
CA LYS A 119 -7.91 -4.90 -9.19
C LYS A 119 -7.57 -4.30 -7.83
N ARG A 120 -8.24 -3.21 -7.44
CA ARG A 120 -8.05 -2.51 -6.17
C ARG A 120 -9.29 -2.74 -5.31
N TYR A 121 -9.09 -3.27 -4.11
CA TYR A 121 -10.20 -3.77 -3.29
C TYR A 121 -10.12 -3.24 -1.86
N ALA A 122 -11.28 -3.14 -1.21
CA ALA A 122 -11.38 -2.91 0.23
C ALA A 122 -12.31 -3.96 0.85
N LEU A 123 -12.01 -4.40 2.07
CA LEU A 123 -12.93 -5.23 2.85
C LEU A 123 -14.02 -4.32 3.46
N PRO A 124 -15.22 -4.85 3.77
CA PRO A 124 -16.39 -4.00 4.08
C PRO A 124 -16.23 -3.02 5.25
N ASN A 125 -15.42 -3.38 6.24
CA ASN A 125 -15.23 -2.56 7.44
C ASN A 125 -13.90 -1.80 7.44
N ALA A 126 -13.23 -1.73 6.29
CA ALA A 126 -11.97 -0.99 6.18
C ALA A 126 -12.24 0.52 6.20
N ARG A 127 -11.24 1.26 6.64
CA ARG A 127 -11.26 2.71 6.68
C ARG A 127 -10.13 3.24 5.80
N ILE A 128 -10.46 4.16 4.91
CA ILE A 128 -9.48 4.80 4.02
C ILE A 128 -9.41 6.28 4.37
N MET A 129 -8.22 6.87 4.37
CA MET A 129 -8.06 8.29 4.68
C MET A 129 -6.99 8.91 3.81
N ILE A 130 -7.34 10.05 3.20
CA ILE A 130 -6.39 10.89 2.48
C ILE A 130 -6.20 12.21 3.22
N HIS A 131 -4.99 12.75 3.17
CA HIS A 131 -4.67 14.06 3.71
C HIS A 131 -3.36 14.57 3.12
N GLN A 132 -3.11 15.87 3.28
CA GLN A 132 -1.86 16.48 2.84
C GLN A 132 -0.66 15.99 3.68
N PRO A 133 0.55 16.03 3.13
CA PRO A 133 1.76 15.70 3.89
C PRO A 133 1.85 16.47 5.20
N TRP A 134 2.21 15.74 6.26
CA TRP A 134 2.52 16.33 7.55
C TRP A 134 4.04 16.39 7.70
N GLY A 135 4.55 17.56 8.09
CA GLY A 135 5.98 17.72 8.28
C GLY A 135 6.32 19.01 9.00
N GLY A 136 7.57 19.15 9.33
CA GLY A 136 8.10 20.34 9.99
C GLY A 136 9.50 20.65 9.49
N ALA A 137 9.97 21.83 9.80
CA ALA A 137 11.30 22.33 9.41
C ALA A 137 11.97 23.01 10.59
N GLN A 138 13.27 22.81 10.74
CA GLN A 138 14.10 23.46 11.74
C GLN A 138 15.41 23.93 11.10
N GLY A 139 15.95 25.01 11.62
CA GLY A 139 17.21 25.53 11.13
C GLY A 139 17.13 27.04 10.95
N ASN A 140 18.06 27.61 10.21
CA ASN A 140 18.03 29.03 9.83
C ASN A 140 16.93 29.26 8.78
N ALA A 141 16.64 30.53 8.49
CA ALA A 141 15.54 30.89 7.58
C ALA A 141 15.66 30.22 6.21
N SER A 142 16.86 30.19 5.64
CA SER A 142 17.07 29.56 4.33
C SER A 142 16.83 28.06 4.35
N ASP A 143 17.22 27.36 5.42
CA ASP A 143 16.98 25.91 5.56
C ASP A 143 15.47 25.63 5.66
N ILE A 144 14.75 26.47 6.41
CA ILE A 144 13.29 26.34 6.55
C ILE A 144 12.59 26.55 5.20
N GLU A 145 13.01 27.55 4.42
CA GLU A 145 12.47 27.81 3.08
C GLU A 145 12.69 26.62 2.13
N ILE A 146 13.88 26.03 2.14
CA ILE A 146 14.21 24.84 1.31
C ILE A 146 13.30 23.67 1.69
N GLN A 147 13.17 23.39 2.98
CA GLN A 147 12.33 22.26 3.46
C GLN A 147 10.85 22.51 3.15
N ALA A 148 10.37 23.74 3.32
CA ALA A 148 8.99 24.10 2.99
C ALA A 148 8.71 23.91 1.50
N ALA A 149 9.64 24.34 0.63
CA ALA A 149 9.51 24.15 -0.82
C ALA A 149 9.44 22.66 -1.19
N GLU A 150 10.27 21.83 -0.57
CA GLU A 150 10.27 20.36 -0.82
C GLU A 150 8.97 19.72 -0.36
N ILE A 151 8.45 20.11 0.81
CA ILE A 151 7.15 19.61 1.30
C ILE A 151 6.04 19.97 0.30
N GLN A 152 6.04 21.21 -0.23
CA GLN A 152 5.05 21.64 -1.23
C GLN A 152 5.18 20.83 -2.53
N ARG A 153 6.42 20.58 -2.97
CA ARG A 153 6.67 19.76 -4.17
C ARG A 153 6.09 18.35 -3.99
N LEU A 154 6.38 17.71 -2.84
CA LEU A 154 5.86 16.38 -2.52
C LEU A 154 4.33 16.37 -2.43
N LYS A 155 3.73 17.40 -1.82
CA LYS A 155 2.27 17.56 -1.75
C LYS A 155 1.68 17.59 -3.16
N GLY A 156 2.29 18.36 -4.07
CA GLY A 156 1.86 18.41 -5.47
C GLY A 156 1.89 17.04 -6.12
N SER A 157 3.03 16.34 -6.01
CA SER A 157 3.20 15.00 -6.60
C SER A 157 2.15 14.00 -6.07
N LEU A 158 1.91 13.97 -4.76
CA LEU A 158 0.93 13.05 -4.18
C LEU A 158 -0.50 13.36 -4.65
N ASN A 159 -0.85 14.64 -4.77
CA ASN A 159 -2.16 15.05 -5.27
C ASN A 159 -2.35 14.63 -6.74
N GLU A 160 -1.31 14.77 -7.57
CA GLU A 160 -1.33 14.33 -8.96
C GLU A 160 -1.50 12.81 -9.07
N ILE A 161 -0.76 12.05 -8.26
CA ILE A 161 -0.89 10.57 -8.20
C ILE A 161 -2.33 10.18 -7.81
N LEU A 162 -2.87 10.81 -6.77
CA LEU A 162 -4.25 10.52 -6.35
C LEU A 162 -5.26 10.89 -7.44
N ALA A 163 -5.09 12.03 -8.10
CA ALA A 163 -5.98 12.45 -9.18
C ALA A 163 -5.93 11.45 -10.34
N GLU A 164 -4.74 11.00 -10.73
CA GLU A 164 -4.55 10.01 -11.80
C GLU A 164 -5.26 8.70 -11.49
N HIS A 165 -5.02 8.15 -10.30
CA HIS A 165 -5.53 6.82 -9.96
C HIS A 165 -7.02 6.81 -9.61
N THR A 166 -7.55 7.91 -9.04
CA THR A 166 -8.98 7.98 -8.69
C THR A 166 -9.85 8.45 -9.86
N GLY A 167 -9.28 9.21 -10.79
CA GLY A 167 -10.04 9.89 -11.84
C GLY A 167 -10.72 11.17 -11.36
N GLN A 168 -10.46 11.61 -10.13
CA GLN A 168 -10.97 12.88 -9.61
C GLN A 168 -10.18 14.04 -10.19
N LYS A 169 -10.84 15.20 -10.28
CA LYS A 169 -10.14 16.44 -10.67
C LYS A 169 -9.10 16.82 -9.62
N LEU A 170 -7.92 17.26 -10.07
CA LEU A 170 -6.83 17.68 -9.16
C LEU A 170 -7.32 18.68 -8.11
N LYS A 171 -8.14 19.65 -8.51
CA LYS A 171 -8.71 20.65 -7.60
C LYS A 171 -9.48 19.98 -6.45
N LYS A 172 -10.30 18.94 -6.78
CA LYS A 172 -11.06 18.20 -5.76
C LYS A 172 -10.14 17.45 -4.80
N ILE A 173 -9.09 16.79 -5.32
CA ILE A 173 -8.10 16.11 -4.49
C ILE A 173 -7.44 17.11 -3.52
N VAL A 174 -7.02 18.28 -4.01
CA VAL A 174 -6.39 19.32 -3.21
C VAL A 174 -7.33 19.79 -2.08
N GLU A 175 -8.61 20.02 -2.39
CA GLU A 175 -9.60 20.46 -1.43
C GLU A 175 -9.89 19.39 -0.37
N ASP A 176 -10.14 18.13 -0.79
CA ASP A 176 -10.49 17.03 0.10
C ASP A 176 -9.32 16.61 0.99
N SER A 177 -8.09 16.63 0.46
CA SER A 177 -6.90 16.23 1.21
C SER A 177 -6.29 17.34 2.07
N ASP A 178 -6.88 18.53 2.10
CA ASP A 178 -6.34 19.63 2.93
C ASP A 178 -6.35 19.27 4.42
N ARG A 179 -7.29 18.47 4.84
CA ARG A 179 -7.38 17.88 6.19
C ARG A 179 -7.68 16.39 6.07
N ASP A 180 -7.73 15.71 7.21
CA ASP A 180 -8.06 14.28 7.23
C ASP A 180 -9.44 14.04 6.61
N TYR A 181 -9.47 13.34 5.50
CA TYR A 181 -10.69 12.99 4.79
C TYR A 181 -10.89 11.47 4.86
N PHE A 182 -11.73 11.07 5.80
CA PHE A 182 -12.01 9.65 6.07
C PHE A 182 -13.12 9.14 5.17
N MET A 183 -12.96 7.91 4.72
CA MET A 183 -13.93 7.23 3.85
C MET A 183 -14.13 5.79 4.34
N SER A 184 -15.37 5.34 4.36
CA SER A 184 -15.72 3.92 4.41
C SER A 184 -15.28 3.25 3.09
N SER A 185 -15.35 1.93 3.04
CA SER A 185 -14.98 1.18 1.83
C SER A 185 -15.86 1.56 0.63
N GLU A 186 -17.16 1.74 0.84
CA GLU A 186 -18.09 2.14 -0.23
C GLU A 186 -17.81 3.56 -0.70
N GLU A 187 -17.58 4.50 0.21
CA GLU A 187 -17.21 5.87 -0.14
C GLU A 187 -15.89 5.91 -0.92
N ALA A 188 -14.91 5.08 -0.52
CA ALA A 188 -13.62 4.97 -1.22
C ALA A 188 -13.79 4.39 -2.64
N LYS A 189 -14.74 3.47 -2.82
CA LYS A 189 -15.10 2.95 -4.14
C LYS A 189 -15.73 4.05 -5.01
N ASP A 190 -16.70 4.78 -4.47
CA ASP A 190 -17.36 5.88 -5.20
C ASP A 190 -16.37 6.99 -5.52
N TYR A 191 -15.39 7.22 -4.65
CA TYR A 191 -14.33 8.20 -4.86
C TYR A 191 -13.32 7.78 -5.94
N GLY A 192 -13.15 6.47 -6.13
CA GLY A 192 -12.23 5.90 -7.11
C GLY A 192 -10.90 5.41 -6.54
N LEU A 193 -10.76 5.40 -5.21
CA LEU A 193 -9.55 4.89 -4.54
C LEU A 193 -9.44 3.37 -4.66
N VAL A 194 -10.58 2.67 -4.68
CA VAL A 194 -10.64 1.25 -4.95
C VAL A 194 -11.67 0.98 -6.06
N ASP A 195 -11.62 -0.21 -6.62
CA ASP A 195 -12.52 -0.61 -7.71
C ASP A 195 -13.72 -1.39 -7.19
N ASP A 196 -13.58 -2.09 -6.04
CA ASP A 196 -14.69 -2.82 -5.47
C ASP A 196 -14.54 -3.08 -3.97
N VAL A 197 -15.68 -3.33 -3.31
CA VAL A 197 -15.73 -3.77 -1.91
C VAL A 197 -16.06 -5.25 -1.94
N VAL A 198 -15.19 -6.08 -1.33
CA VAL A 198 -15.30 -7.54 -1.43
C VAL A 198 -15.38 -8.17 -0.04
N LYS A 199 -16.30 -9.11 0.13
CA LYS A 199 -16.53 -9.83 1.40
C LYS A 199 -15.78 -11.17 1.44
N SER A 200 -15.33 -11.65 0.28
CA SER A 200 -14.68 -12.96 0.19
C SER A 200 -13.73 -13.04 -1.02
N ARG A 201 -12.77 -13.96 -0.93
CA ARG A 201 -11.88 -14.25 -2.07
C ARG A 201 -12.64 -14.81 -3.28
N LYS A 202 -13.79 -15.43 -3.06
CA LYS A 202 -14.63 -15.94 -4.16
C LYS A 202 -15.19 -14.80 -5.01
N GLU A 203 -15.56 -13.68 -4.39
CA GLU A 203 -16.02 -12.49 -5.12
C GLU A 203 -14.91 -11.94 -6.02
N VAL A 204 -13.68 -11.85 -5.50
CA VAL A 204 -12.53 -11.40 -6.31
C VAL A 204 -12.33 -12.32 -7.53
N ALA A 205 -12.46 -13.63 -7.35
CA ALA A 205 -12.34 -14.59 -8.45
C ALA A 205 -13.48 -14.44 -9.47
N GLY A 206 -14.70 -14.18 -8.99
CA GLY A 206 -15.87 -13.93 -9.85
C GLY A 206 -15.70 -12.71 -10.73
N LEU A 207 -15.23 -11.60 -10.15
CA LEU A 207 -14.96 -10.35 -10.90
C LEU A 207 -13.93 -10.56 -12.02
N LYS A 208 -12.93 -11.44 -11.81
CA LYS A 208 -11.94 -11.79 -12.85
C LYS A 208 -12.57 -12.60 -13.98
N GLY A 209 -13.55 -13.46 -13.67
CA GLY A 209 -14.27 -14.28 -14.67
C GLY A 209 -15.14 -13.46 -15.61
N GLU A 210 -15.86 -12.50 -15.07
CA GLU A 210 -16.78 -11.66 -15.86
C GLU A 210 -16.04 -10.75 -16.85
N LYS A 211 -14.85 -10.28 -16.49
CA LYS A 211 -14.03 -9.40 -17.36
C LYS A 211 -13.40 -10.15 -18.55
N LYS A 212 -13.27 -11.48 -18.49
CA LYS A 212 -12.74 -12.29 -19.61
C LYS A 212 -13.78 -12.59 -20.67
N ASN A 213 -15.07 -12.38 -20.38
CA ASN A 213 -16.18 -12.69 -21.28
C ASN A 213 -16.80 -11.44 -21.95
N LYS A 214 -16.16 -10.27 -21.83
CA LYS A 214 -16.50 -9.03 -22.53
C LYS A 214 -15.35 -8.61 -23.46
#